data_0b9e17dbb37e899ff2f44ed97d2a0ba2
#
_entry.id   0b9e17dbb37e899ff2f44ed97d2a0ba2
#
_cell.length_a   1.000
_cell.length_b   1.000
_cell.length_c   1.000
_cell.angle_alpha   90.00
_cell.angle_beta   90.00
_cell.angle_gamma   90.00
#
_symmetry.space_group_name_H-M   'P 1'
#
loop_
_entity.id
_entity.type
_entity.pdbx_description
1 polymer ?
#
loop_
_entity_poly.entity_id
_entity_poly.type
_entity_poly.pdbx_seq_one_letter_code
_entity_poly.pdbx_strand_id
1 'polypeptide(L)'
;MARKLVVADALFILAQADTARKQLLFDVPGITPPGTRAEGKHLMGIKDDAVEVRAQGWRTLAALHGLIEAELERSLQAEAQLSVVEYTVLDALSRQDGWHMRMQQLARATALSASATTRLVNRLEDRGLLTRILCADDRRGIYTELTPSGIALLEQSRPVHDATLERALAEAQEIPELAPLVDALPRLHARV
;
A
#
# COMPACT_ATOMS: atom_id res chain seq x y z
N MET A 1 -9.56 -1.50 -24.69
CA MET A 1 -10.96 -1.48 -24.18
C MET A 1 -11.21 -2.40 -22.98
N ALA A 2 -10.43 -3.46 -22.73
CA ALA A 2 -10.67 -4.43 -21.65
C ALA A 2 -10.25 -3.97 -20.23
N ARG A 3 -9.40 -2.95 -20.07
CA ARG A 3 -8.86 -2.50 -18.77
C ARG A 3 -9.73 -1.55 -17.95
N LYS A 4 -10.65 -0.82 -18.59
CA LYS A 4 -11.68 -0.01 -17.87
C LYS A 4 -12.65 -0.87 -17.06
N LEU A 5 -12.78 -2.16 -17.41
CA LEU A 5 -13.66 -3.10 -16.71
C LEU A 5 -13.14 -3.48 -15.31
N VAL A 6 -11.83 -3.62 -15.12
CA VAL A 6 -11.25 -4.16 -13.89
C VAL A 6 -11.37 -3.20 -12.70
N VAL A 7 -11.23 -1.89 -12.93
CA VAL A 7 -11.36 -0.89 -11.85
C VAL A 7 -12.84 -0.63 -11.53
N ALA A 8 -13.69 -0.62 -12.55
CA ALA A 8 -15.13 -0.57 -12.36
C ALA A 8 -15.65 -1.81 -11.62
N ASP A 9 -15.10 -3.00 -11.92
CA ASP A 9 -15.43 -4.25 -11.23
C ASP A 9 -14.91 -4.26 -9.79
N ALA A 10 -13.72 -3.72 -9.49
CA ALA A 10 -13.21 -3.63 -8.12
C ALA A 10 -14.04 -2.64 -7.28
N LEU A 11 -14.42 -1.49 -7.83
CA LEU A 11 -15.33 -0.54 -7.19
C LEU A 11 -16.75 -1.11 -7.06
N PHE A 12 -17.20 -1.87 -8.04
CA PHE A 12 -18.50 -2.54 -8.04
C PHE A 12 -18.53 -3.71 -7.06
N ILE A 13 -17.46 -4.51 -6.95
CA ILE A 13 -17.31 -5.59 -5.97
C ILE A 13 -17.25 -5.03 -4.54
N LEU A 14 -16.55 -3.91 -4.32
CA LEU A 14 -16.51 -3.22 -3.02
C LEU A 14 -17.88 -2.63 -2.65
N ALA A 15 -18.59 -2.06 -3.62
CA ALA A 15 -19.96 -1.57 -3.42
C ALA A 15 -20.97 -2.72 -3.18
N GLN A 16 -20.82 -3.85 -3.85
CA GLN A 16 -21.64 -5.05 -3.62
C GLN A 16 -21.34 -5.70 -2.27
N ALA A 17 -20.08 -5.74 -1.83
CA ALA A 17 -19.72 -6.24 -0.51
C ALA A 17 -20.32 -5.38 0.62
N ASP A 18 -20.42 -4.05 0.42
CA ASP A 18 -21.08 -3.16 1.38
C ASP A 18 -22.60 -3.35 1.38
N THR A 19 -23.22 -3.59 0.23
CA THR A 19 -24.65 -3.88 0.10
C THR A 19 -24.99 -5.26 0.70
N ALA A 20 -24.17 -6.28 0.44
CA ALA A 20 -24.33 -7.61 1.03
C ALA A 20 -24.12 -7.60 2.56
N ARG A 21 -23.19 -6.79 3.06
CA ARG A 21 -22.95 -6.61 4.49
C ARG A 21 -24.09 -5.86 5.18
N LYS A 22 -24.72 -4.91 4.50
CA LYS A 22 -25.94 -4.24 4.99
C LYS A 22 -27.14 -5.21 5.01
N GLN A 23 -27.28 -6.05 3.99
CA GLN A 23 -28.35 -7.04 3.92
C GLN A 23 -28.23 -8.12 5.03
N LEU A 24 -27.01 -8.59 5.32
CA LEU A 24 -26.74 -9.55 6.41
C LEU A 24 -27.00 -8.98 7.81
N LEU A 25 -26.95 -7.65 7.99
CA LEU A 25 -27.27 -6.99 9.26
C LEU A 25 -28.76 -6.82 9.51
N PHE A 26 -29.62 -6.96 8.48
CA PHE A 26 -31.09 -6.82 8.59
C PHE A 26 -31.84 -8.15 8.55
N ASP A 27 -31.17 -9.27 8.28
CA ASP A 27 -31.80 -10.62 8.25
C ASP A 27 -31.74 -11.34 9.60
N VAL A 28 -31.69 -10.61 10.71
CA VAL A 28 -31.84 -11.19 12.04
C VAL A 28 -33.35 -11.28 12.35
N PRO A 29 -33.93 -12.48 12.56
CA PRO A 29 -35.35 -12.61 12.87
C PRO A 29 -35.68 -11.88 14.19
N GLY A 30 -36.52 -10.86 14.10
CA GLY A 30 -37.02 -10.12 15.28
C GLY A 30 -36.70 -8.62 15.30
N ILE A 31 -36.02 -8.08 14.31
CA ILE A 31 -35.81 -6.63 14.20
C ILE A 31 -36.77 -6.06 13.17
N THR A 32 -37.84 -5.43 13.64
CA THR A 32 -38.77 -4.66 12.81
C THR A 32 -38.11 -3.33 12.46
N PRO A 33 -38.05 -2.91 11.18
CA PRO A 33 -37.50 -1.61 10.80
C PRO A 33 -38.36 -0.51 11.45
N PRO A 34 -37.78 0.58 11.97
CA PRO A 34 -38.53 1.69 12.54
C PRO A 34 -39.38 2.34 11.45
N GLY A 35 -40.69 2.37 11.69
CA GLY A 35 -41.66 2.98 10.82
C GLY A 35 -41.39 4.45 10.57
N THR A 36 -41.61 4.85 9.32
CA THR A 36 -41.69 6.23 8.83
C THR A 36 -42.52 7.10 9.79
N ARG A 37 -41.84 7.99 10.53
CA ARG A 37 -42.48 9.10 11.20
C ARG A 37 -41.72 10.38 10.84
N ALA A 38 -42.44 11.27 10.20
CA ALA A 38 -41.97 12.56 9.76
C ALA A 38 -41.59 13.49 10.92
N GLU A 39 -40.64 14.38 10.63
CA GLU A 39 -40.37 15.64 11.32
C GLU A 39 -39.77 15.57 12.73
N GLY A 40 -38.41 15.51 12.77
CA GLY A 40 -37.60 15.85 13.92
C GLY A 40 -36.28 16.48 13.43
N LYS A 41 -36.16 17.80 13.61
CA LYS A 41 -35.04 18.67 13.21
C LYS A 41 -33.64 18.07 13.46
N HIS A 42 -32.95 17.77 12.45
CA HIS A 42 -31.67 18.21 11.93
C HIS A 42 -30.66 18.81 12.93
N LEU A 43 -30.06 17.95 13.78
CA LEU A 43 -28.84 18.27 14.57
C LEU A 43 -27.89 17.08 14.68
N MET A 44 -28.17 15.95 14.02
CA MET A 44 -27.29 14.75 14.00
C MET A 44 -26.44 14.62 12.72
N GLY A 45 -26.68 15.45 11.67
CA GLY A 45 -26.07 15.28 10.34
C GLY A 45 -24.56 15.58 10.28
N ILE A 46 -24.02 16.45 11.16
CA ILE A 46 -22.63 16.91 11.01
C ILE A 46 -21.61 15.84 11.42
N LYS A 47 -21.92 14.96 12.37
CA LYS A 47 -21.00 13.90 12.80
C LYS A 47 -20.99 12.73 11.82
N ASP A 48 -22.12 12.38 11.26
CA ASP A 48 -22.24 11.30 10.25
C ASP A 48 -21.56 11.70 8.95
N ASP A 49 -21.71 12.94 8.48
CA ASP A 49 -21.02 13.45 7.31
C ASP A 49 -19.49 13.42 7.44
N ALA A 50 -18.96 13.79 8.60
CA ALA A 50 -17.52 13.78 8.83
C ALA A 50 -16.92 12.36 8.90
N VAL A 51 -17.67 11.37 9.37
CA VAL A 51 -17.25 9.96 9.38
C VAL A 51 -17.27 9.43 7.95
N GLU A 52 -18.33 9.69 7.20
CA GLU A 52 -18.47 9.23 5.81
C GLU A 52 -17.41 9.87 4.89
N VAL A 53 -17.14 11.16 5.03
CA VAL A 53 -16.07 11.84 4.29
C VAL A 53 -14.71 11.18 4.54
N ARG A 54 -14.38 10.84 5.79
CA ARG A 54 -13.13 10.12 6.10
C ARG A 54 -13.13 8.70 5.54
N ALA A 55 -14.25 7.99 5.64
CA ALA A 55 -14.38 6.65 5.10
C ALA A 55 -14.25 6.65 3.57
N GLN A 56 -14.84 7.64 2.90
CA GLN A 56 -14.69 7.82 1.46
C GLN A 56 -13.24 8.14 1.07
N GLY A 57 -12.59 9.07 1.79
CA GLY A 57 -11.17 9.39 1.55
C GLY A 57 -10.27 8.16 1.71
N TRP A 58 -10.53 7.33 2.74
CA TRP A 58 -9.81 6.07 2.91
C TRP A 58 -10.04 5.10 1.75
N ARG A 59 -11.29 4.93 1.28
CA ARG A 59 -11.60 4.06 0.13
C ARG A 59 -10.89 4.52 -1.14
N THR A 60 -10.86 5.82 -1.39
CA THR A 60 -10.17 6.41 -2.54
C THR A 60 -8.65 6.19 -2.48
N LEU A 61 -8.04 6.39 -1.31
CA LEU A 61 -6.62 6.11 -1.09
C LEU A 61 -6.29 4.63 -1.29
N ALA A 62 -7.12 3.73 -0.75
CA ALA A 62 -6.94 2.29 -0.91
C ALA A 62 -7.08 1.84 -2.37
N ALA A 63 -7.98 2.45 -3.14
CA ALA A 63 -8.14 2.19 -4.56
C ALA A 63 -6.92 2.63 -5.37
N LEU A 64 -6.38 3.83 -5.11
CA LEU A 64 -5.15 4.30 -5.75
C LEU A 64 -3.96 3.40 -5.43
N HIS A 65 -3.78 3.07 -4.14
CA HIS A 65 -2.71 2.16 -3.69
C HIS A 65 -2.81 0.80 -4.39
N GLY A 66 -4.00 0.18 -4.38
CA GLY A 66 -4.21 -1.13 -5.00
C GLY A 66 -3.95 -1.16 -6.51
N LEU A 67 -4.31 -0.06 -7.22
CA LEU A 67 -4.02 0.07 -8.65
C LEU A 67 -2.51 0.11 -8.89
N ILE A 68 -1.78 0.97 -8.18
CA ILE A 68 -0.33 1.11 -8.33
C ILE A 68 0.38 -0.19 -7.94
N GLU A 69 0.03 -0.78 -6.79
CA GLU A 69 0.65 -1.99 -6.27
C GLU A 69 0.49 -3.17 -7.23
N ALA A 70 -0.70 -3.35 -7.83
CA ALA A 70 -0.95 -4.42 -8.79
C ALA A 70 -0.10 -4.31 -10.07
N GLU A 71 0.12 -3.09 -10.58
CA GLU A 71 0.97 -2.86 -11.76
C GLU A 71 2.45 -3.08 -11.42
N LEU A 72 2.90 -2.55 -10.28
CA LEU A 72 4.28 -2.73 -9.80
C LEU A 72 4.59 -4.22 -9.54
N GLU A 73 3.71 -4.94 -8.84
CA GLU A 73 3.89 -6.37 -8.55
C GLU A 73 4.05 -7.17 -9.84
N ARG A 74 3.19 -6.91 -10.83
CA ARG A 74 3.25 -7.60 -12.14
C ARG A 74 4.56 -7.34 -12.87
N SER A 75 5.00 -6.07 -12.93
CA SER A 75 6.20 -5.69 -13.67
C SER A 75 7.48 -6.15 -12.97
N LEU A 76 7.58 -5.96 -11.65
CA LEU A 76 8.74 -6.39 -10.87
C LEU A 76 8.89 -7.92 -10.84
N GLN A 77 7.78 -8.66 -10.74
CA GLN A 77 7.82 -10.13 -10.81
C GLN A 77 8.28 -10.61 -12.18
N ALA A 78 7.79 -10.01 -13.25
CA ALA A 78 8.12 -10.44 -14.62
C ALA A 78 9.59 -10.17 -14.97
N GLU A 79 10.15 -9.04 -14.54
CA GLU A 79 11.46 -8.58 -15.02
C GLU A 79 12.60 -8.79 -14.01
N ALA A 80 12.28 -8.82 -12.71
CA ALA A 80 13.28 -8.91 -11.64
C ALA A 80 13.03 -10.05 -10.65
N GLN A 81 11.92 -10.77 -10.77
CA GLN A 81 11.49 -11.77 -9.80
C GLN A 81 11.45 -11.23 -8.35
N LEU A 82 11.05 -9.96 -8.23
CA LEU A 82 10.84 -9.28 -6.95
C LEU A 82 9.36 -8.97 -6.75
N SER A 83 8.87 -9.17 -5.53
CA SER A 83 7.62 -8.54 -5.11
C SER A 83 7.84 -7.06 -4.81
N VAL A 84 6.75 -6.27 -4.80
CA VAL A 84 6.79 -4.85 -4.41
C VAL A 84 7.41 -4.70 -3.02
N VAL A 85 7.04 -5.56 -2.08
CA VAL A 85 7.55 -5.51 -0.70
C VAL A 85 9.05 -5.84 -0.63
N GLU A 86 9.54 -6.78 -1.44
CA GLU A 86 10.97 -7.11 -1.55
C GLU A 86 11.75 -5.94 -2.14
N TYR A 87 11.26 -5.34 -3.22
CA TYR A 87 11.84 -4.11 -3.78
C TYR A 87 11.89 -2.99 -2.75
N THR A 88 10.81 -2.74 -2.00
CA THR A 88 10.73 -1.70 -0.97
C THR A 88 11.78 -1.91 0.13
N VAL A 89 12.05 -3.14 0.53
CA VAL A 89 13.11 -3.44 1.50
C VAL A 89 14.49 -3.12 0.95
N LEU A 90 14.79 -3.54 -0.29
CA LEU A 90 16.07 -3.26 -0.92
C LEU A 90 16.26 -1.73 -1.11
N ASP A 91 15.22 -1.03 -1.56
CA ASP A 91 15.25 0.41 -1.76
C ASP A 91 15.43 1.18 -0.43
N ALA A 92 14.73 0.78 0.64
CA ALA A 92 14.86 1.39 1.95
C ALA A 92 16.30 1.28 2.50
N LEU A 93 16.94 0.14 2.32
CA LEU A 93 18.33 -0.08 2.72
C LEU A 93 19.30 0.75 1.88
N SER A 94 19.07 0.86 0.57
CA SER A 94 19.94 1.59 -0.34
C SER A 94 20.00 3.10 -0.05
N ARG A 95 19.01 3.64 0.64
CA ARG A 95 18.93 5.06 1.03
C ARG A 95 19.67 5.38 2.33
N GLN A 96 20.26 4.38 2.98
CA GLN A 96 21.02 4.56 4.22
C GLN A 96 22.52 4.60 3.95
N ASP A 97 23.21 5.37 4.77
CA ASP A 97 24.68 5.35 4.78
C ASP A 97 25.16 3.94 5.15
N GLY A 98 26.05 3.38 4.31
CA GLY A 98 26.55 2.01 4.49
C GLY A 98 25.52 0.92 4.17
N TRP A 99 24.37 1.25 3.58
CA TRP A 99 23.35 0.33 3.05
C TRP A 99 22.79 -0.67 4.07
N HIS A 100 22.76 -0.29 5.34
CA HIS A 100 22.30 -1.15 6.43
C HIS A 100 21.32 -0.44 7.36
N MET A 101 20.43 -1.22 7.98
CA MET A 101 19.48 -0.76 8.99
C MET A 101 19.30 -1.80 10.09
N ARG A 102 18.95 -1.32 11.29
CA ARG A 102 18.41 -2.22 12.31
C ARG A 102 17.08 -2.81 11.86
N MET A 103 16.82 -4.06 12.22
CA MET A 103 15.56 -4.75 11.89
C MET A 103 14.32 -3.95 12.30
N GLN A 104 14.33 -3.26 13.44
CA GLN A 104 13.22 -2.42 13.88
C GLN A 104 13.02 -1.17 13.01
N GLN A 105 14.11 -0.56 12.55
CA GLN A 105 14.06 0.59 11.64
C GLN A 105 13.52 0.16 10.28
N LEU A 106 13.99 -0.98 9.77
CA LEU A 106 13.50 -1.55 8.51
C LEU A 106 12.01 -1.86 8.58
N ALA A 107 11.52 -2.46 9.67
CA ALA A 107 10.09 -2.71 9.88
C ALA A 107 9.25 -1.42 9.81
N ARG A 108 9.74 -0.33 10.42
CA ARG A 108 9.06 0.99 10.36
C ARG A 108 9.11 1.60 8.97
N ALA A 109 10.28 1.55 8.31
CA ALA A 109 10.46 2.13 6.97
C ALA A 109 9.58 1.44 5.91
N THR A 110 9.33 0.14 6.08
CA THR A 110 8.52 -0.67 5.15
C THR A 110 7.08 -0.87 5.61
N ALA A 111 6.67 -0.26 6.73
CA ALA A 111 5.35 -0.42 7.35
C ALA A 111 4.95 -1.89 7.62
N LEU A 112 5.93 -2.76 7.87
CA LEU A 112 5.72 -4.17 8.15
C LEU A 112 5.73 -4.46 9.66
N SER A 113 5.02 -5.52 10.07
CA SER A 113 5.18 -6.07 11.41
C SER A 113 6.58 -6.69 11.59
N ALA A 114 7.09 -6.74 12.82
CA ALA A 114 8.39 -7.34 13.12
C ALA A 114 8.51 -8.79 12.60
N SER A 115 7.46 -9.59 12.73
CA SER A 115 7.43 -10.96 12.22
C SER A 115 7.44 -11.05 10.70
N ALA A 116 6.71 -10.14 10.02
CA ALA A 116 6.71 -10.07 8.55
C ALA A 116 8.10 -9.64 8.03
N THR A 117 8.71 -8.63 8.66
CA THR A 117 10.07 -8.17 8.33
C THR A 117 11.07 -9.31 8.48
N THR A 118 11.03 -10.06 9.59
CA THR A 118 11.94 -11.19 9.81
C THR A 118 11.80 -12.26 8.72
N ARG A 119 10.57 -12.65 8.36
CA ARG A 119 10.34 -13.64 7.29
C ARG A 119 10.81 -13.14 5.93
N LEU A 120 10.59 -11.87 5.65
CA LEU A 120 11.00 -11.25 4.39
C LEU A 120 12.53 -11.18 4.28
N VAL A 121 13.20 -10.71 5.33
CA VAL A 121 14.67 -10.66 5.38
C VAL A 121 15.28 -12.06 5.26
N ASN A 122 14.70 -13.08 5.91
CA ASN A 122 15.17 -14.47 5.73
C ASN A 122 15.12 -14.89 4.25
N ARG A 123 14.00 -14.65 3.56
CA ARG A 123 13.89 -15.00 2.14
C ARG A 123 14.89 -14.26 1.25
N LEU A 124 15.12 -12.99 1.51
CA LEU A 124 16.08 -12.20 0.74
C LEU A 124 17.52 -12.60 1.05
N GLU A 125 17.81 -13.02 2.29
CA GLU A 125 19.09 -13.59 2.72
C GLU A 125 19.33 -14.95 2.05
N ASP A 126 18.33 -15.84 2.02
CA ASP A 126 18.39 -17.13 1.31
C ASP A 126 18.66 -16.95 -0.21
N ARG A 127 18.21 -15.83 -0.79
CA ARG A 127 18.49 -15.43 -2.18
C ARG A 127 19.86 -14.75 -2.35
N GLY A 128 20.60 -14.53 -1.28
CA GLY A 128 21.90 -13.86 -1.28
C GLY A 128 21.83 -12.34 -1.54
N LEU A 129 20.66 -11.72 -1.40
CA LEU A 129 20.44 -10.29 -1.67
C LEU A 129 20.69 -9.42 -0.43
N LEU A 130 20.57 -9.99 0.75
CA LEU A 130 20.83 -9.37 2.05
C LEU A 130 21.76 -10.24 2.88
N THR A 131 22.37 -9.62 3.88
CA THR A 131 23.08 -10.33 4.95
C THR A 131 22.76 -9.69 6.30
N ARG A 132 22.85 -10.48 7.37
CA ARG A 132 22.78 -9.96 8.74
C ARG A 132 24.17 -9.70 9.27
N ILE A 133 24.35 -8.52 9.86
CA ILE A 133 25.62 -8.12 10.47
C ILE A 133 25.41 -7.71 11.94
N LEU A 134 26.45 -7.90 12.73
CA LEU A 134 26.59 -7.31 14.05
C LEU A 134 27.39 -6.02 13.88
N CYS A 135 26.80 -4.88 14.20
CA CYS A 135 27.51 -3.61 14.13
C CYS A 135 28.60 -3.57 15.22
N ALA A 136 29.79 -3.12 14.85
CA ALA A 136 30.92 -3.00 15.80
C ALA A 136 30.62 -2.01 16.94
N ASP A 137 29.86 -0.95 16.63
CA ASP A 137 29.50 0.12 17.56
C ASP A 137 28.25 -0.21 18.40
N ASP A 138 27.48 -1.21 18.00
CA ASP A 138 26.28 -1.65 18.70
C ASP A 138 26.12 -3.17 18.70
N ARG A 139 26.80 -3.83 19.60
CA ARG A 139 26.81 -5.29 19.75
C ARG A 139 25.46 -5.89 20.17
N ARG A 140 24.45 -5.06 20.46
CA ARG A 140 23.10 -5.51 20.88
C ARG A 140 22.08 -5.47 19.74
N GLY A 141 22.43 -4.88 18.57
CA GLY A 141 21.54 -4.73 17.43
C GLY A 141 21.90 -5.70 16.30
N ILE A 142 20.90 -6.40 15.77
CA ILE A 142 21.02 -7.11 14.50
C ILE A 142 20.69 -6.10 13.40
N TYR A 143 21.62 -5.90 12.50
CA TYR A 143 21.47 -5.08 11.31
C TYR A 143 21.28 -5.96 10.09
N THR A 144 20.63 -5.42 9.09
CA THR A 144 20.47 -6.02 7.77
C THR A 144 21.13 -5.12 6.77
N GLU A 145 21.97 -5.68 5.92
CA GLU A 145 22.77 -4.96 4.92
C GLU A 145 22.54 -5.53 3.53
N LEU A 146 22.58 -4.66 2.50
CA LEU A 146 22.57 -5.09 1.11
C LEU A 146 23.88 -5.77 0.74
N THR A 147 23.78 -6.91 0.08
CA THR A 147 24.94 -7.52 -0.60
C THR A 147 25.21 -6.84 -1.95
N PRO A 148 26.39 -7.03 -2.56
CA PRO A 148 26.64 -6.59 -3.93
C PRO A 148 25.59 -7.10 -4.94
N SER A 149 25.11 -8.34 -4.77
CA SER A 149 24.03 -8.91 -5.59
C SER A 149 22.71 -8.21 -5.36
N GLY A 150 22.39 -7.84 -4.11
CA GLY A 150 21.19 -7.06 -3.78
C GLY A 150 21.21 -5.67 -4.40
N ILE A 151 22.37 -5.00 -4.37
CA ILE A 151 22.57 -3.69 -5.00
C ILE A 151 22.37 -3.80 -6.51
N ALA A 152 23.05 -4.75 -7.17
CA ALA A 152 22.93 -4.94 -8.61
C ALA A 152 21.48 -5.22 -9.06
N LEU A 153 20.77 -6.08 -8.33
CA LEU A 153 19.37 -6.37 -8.63
C LEU A 153 18.47 -5.14 -8.43
N LEU A 154 18.71 -4.36 -7.37
CA LEU A 154 17.96 -3.11 -7.13
C LEU A 154 18.19 -2.10 -8.26
N GLU A 155 19.44 -1.88 -8.67
CA GLU A 155 19.79 -0.97 -9.76
C GLU A 155 19.12 -1.40 -11.08
N GLN A 156 19.10 -2.69 -11.37
CA GLN A 156 18.39 -3.24 -12.52
C GLN A 156 16.88 -3.04 -12.44
N SER A 157 16.31 -3.13 -11.23
CA SER A 157 14.86 -3.05 -11.01
C SER A 157 14.33 -1.62 -10.95
N ARG A 158 15.15 -0.63 -10.60
CA ARG A 158 14.72 0.79 -10.50
C ARG A 158 14.05 1.31 -11.75
N PRO A 159 14.63 1.18 -12.97
CA PRO A 159 13.98 1.67 -14.18
C PRO A 159 12.62 1.02 -14.44
N VAL A 160 12.48 -0.27 -14.11
CA VAL A 160 11.22 -1.00 -14.23
C VAL A 160 10.18 -0.45 -13.27
N HIS A 161 10.57 -0.28 -11.99
CA HIS A 161 9.73 0.29 -10.95
C HIS A 161 9.25 1.69 -11.34
N ASP A 162 10.19 2.59 -11.67
CA ASP A 162 9.90 4.00 -11.92
C ASP A 162 9.02 4.19 -13.16
N ALA A 163 9.32 3.50 -14.27
CA ALA A 163 8.50 3.55 -15.47
C ALA A 163 7.09 2.96 -15.25
N THR A 164 6.99 1.91 -14.42
CA THR A 164 5.68 1.33 -14.09
C THR A 164 4.87 2.24 -13.18
N LEU A 165 5.52 2.85 -12.18
CA LEU A 165 4.88 3.82 -11.27
C LEU A 165 4.35 5.02 -12.05
N GLU A 166 5.16 5.60 -12.95
CA GLU A 166 4.77 6.73 -13.78
C GLU A 166 3.54 6.39 -14.64
N ARG A 167 3.55 5.23 -15.29
CA ARG A 167 2.41 4.75 -16.11
C ARG A 167 1.17 4.52 -15.25
N ALA A 168 1.29 3.89 -14.08
CA ALA A 168 0.15 3.64 -13.18
C ALA A 168 -0.45 4.95 -12.65
N LEU A 169 0.39 5.95 -12.34
CA LEU A 169 -0.06 7.28 -11.94
C LEU A 169 -0.77 8.01 -13.08
N ALA A 170 -0.25 7.92 -14.31
CA ALA A 170 -0.90 8.51 -15.48
C ALA A 170 -2.27 7.85 -15.75
N GLU A 171 -2.38 6.52 -15.61
CA GLU A 171 -3.67 5.82 -15.70
C GLU A 171 -4.64 6.25 -14.59
N ALA A 172 -4.15 6.41 -13.36
CA ALA A 172 -4.95 6.88 -12.21
C ALA A 172 -5.43 8.34 -12.40
N GLN A 173 -4.64 9.19 -13.03
CA GLN A 173 -4.99 10.59 -13.32
C GLN A 173 -6.22 10.72 -14.23
N GLU A 174 -6.48 9.74 -15.09
CA GLU A 174 -7.66 9.70 -15.95
C GLU A 174 -8.95 9.29 -15.20
N ILE A 175 -8.84 8.90 -13.92
CA ILE A 175 -9.95 8.51 -13.06
C ILE A 175 -10.32 9.71 -12.17
N PRO A 176 -11.50 10.34 -12.35
CA PRO A 176 -11.84 11.58 -11.65
C PRO A 176 -11.74 11.51 -10.12
N GLU A 177 -12.05 10.35 -9.54
CA GLU A 177 -12.00 10.13 -8.10
C GLU A 177 -10.57 10.01 -7.56
N LEU A 178 -9.60 9.59 -8.40
CA LEU A 178 -8.20 9.39 -8.02
C LEU A 178 -7.30 10.57 -8.38
N ALA A 179 -7.65 11.34 -9.41
CA ALA A 179 -6.87 12.48 -9.89
C ALA A 179 -6.44 13.46 -8.79
N PRO A 180 -7.30 13.87 -7.84
CA PRO A 180 -6.89 14.78 -6.76
C PRO A 180 -5.80 14.19 -5.84
N LEU A 181 -5.75 12.87 -5.66
CA LEU A 181 -4.70 12.21 -4.89
C LEU A 181 -3.38 12.16 -5.65
N VAL A 182 -3.44 11.87 -6.96
CA VAL A 182 -2.26 11.90 -7.83
C VAL A 182 -1.65 13.30 -7.85
N ASP A 183 -2.45 14.35 -7.98
CA ASP A 183 -2.01 15.75 -7.94
C ASP A 183 -1.39 16.16 -6.58
N ALA A 184 -1.74 15.46 -5.51
CA ALA A 184 -1.20 15.73 -4.18
C ALA A 184 0.18 15.08 -3.94
N LEU A 185 0.53 13.98 -4.63
CA LEU A 185 1.76 13.22 -4.40
C LEU A 185 3.04 14.06 -4.46
N PRO A 186 3.25 14.95 -5.48
CA PRO A 186 4.46 15.76 -5.54
C PRO A 186 4.62 16.72 -4.35
N ARG A 187 3.51 17.11 -3.72
CA ARG A 187 3.50 18.03 -2.58
C ARG A 187 3.90 17.34 -1.27
N LEU A 188 3.81 16.02 -1.21
CA LEU A 188 4.19 15.26 -0.01
C LEU A 188 5.71 15.25 0.17
N HIS A 189 6.49 15.29 -0.91
CA HIS A 189 7.95 15.31 -0.87
C HIS A 189 8.52 16.63 -0.30
N ALA A 190 7.81 17.75 -0.44
CA ALA A 190 8.31 19.08 -0.04
C ALA A 190 8.32 19.33 1.49
N ARG A 191 7.92 18.35 2.33
CA ARG A 191 7.75 18.52 3.78
C ARG A 191 8.57 17.54 4.64
N VAL A 192 9.51 16.83 4.04
CA VAL A 192 10.42 15.92 4.79
C VAL A 192 11.78 16.56 4.97
#